data_9d546f1cf471449e8231178c06ceb365
#
_entry.id   9d546f1cf471449e8231178c06ceb365
#
_cell.length_a   1.000
_cell.length_b   1.000
_cell.length_c   1.000
_cell.angle_alpha   90.00
_cell.angle_beta   90.00
_cell.angle_gamma   90.00
#
_symmetry.space_group_name_H-M   'P 1'
#
loop_
_entity.id
_entity.type
_entity.pdbx_description
1 polymer ?
#
loop_
_entity_poly.entity_id
_entity_poly.type
_entity_poly.pdbx_seq_one_letter_code
_entity_poly.pdbx_strand_id
1 'polypeptide(L)'
;VKAHELYAAVDPTIVTQMLDWFRANDRNVYKSAVATLAGNRKLRPVYIQKKSLPDQYAWIHKTLKINACDTVGEHLLQAFLMAGQQSLLAMFCDGMGIPHDGKGSVVGDLPKKLDAERLTETIDRLLGLFDPKLLTLYLHCFNLQVPGGWPDLTDKINSDPRLTLA
;
A
#
# COMPACT_ATOMS: atom_id res chain seq x y z
N VAL A 1 3.38 6.60 -10.81
CA VAL A 1 3.33 5.18 -10.38
C VAL A 1 1.88 4.77 -10.21
N LYS A 2 1.53 3.64 -10.78
CA LYS A 2 0.18 3.07 -10.69
C LYS A 2 0.19 1.82 -9.80
N ALA A 3 -1.00 1.38 -9.37
CA ALA A 3 -1.10 0.23 -8.46
C ALA A 3 -0.42 -1.03 -9.03
N HIS A 4 -0.63 -1.36 -10.30
CA HIS A 4 -0.01 -2.54 -10.90
C HIS A 4 1.53 -2.47 -10.90
N GLU A 5 2.10 -1.28 -11.01
CA GLU A 5 3.54 -1.07 -10.94
C GLU A 5 4.07 -1.31 -9.52
N LEU A 6 3.31 -0.89 -8.50
CA LEU A 6 3.64 -1.17 -7.10
C LEU A 6 3.62 -2.67 -6.82
N TYR A 7 2.59 -3.38 -7.28
CA TYR A 7 2.50 -4.83 -7.11
C TYR A 7 3.59 -5.58 -7.88
N ALA A 8 4.04 -5.04 -9.02
CA ALA A 8 5.15 -5.63 -9.75
C ALA A 8 6.50 -5.48 -9.04
N ALA A 9 6.66 -4.41 -8.27
CA ALA A 9 7.93 -4.08 -7.58
C ALA A 9 7.99 -4.59 -6.14
N VAL A 10 6.85 -4.74 -5.46
CA VAL A 10 6.80 -5.07 -4.04
C VAL A 10 7.20 -6.52 -3.77
N ASP A 11 7.90 -6.73 -2.66
CA ASP A 11 8.23 -8.07 -2.18
C ASP A 11 6.95 -8.89 -1.95
N PRO A 12 6.89 -10.15 -2.43
CA PRO A 12 5.73 -11.01 -2.22
C PRO A 12 5.34 -11.20 -0.75
N THR A 13 6.28 -11.07 0.18
CA THR A 13 5.99 -11.17 1.63
C THR A 13 5.06 -10.06 2.11
N ILE A 14 5.15 -8.87 1.54
CA ILE A 14 4.26 -7.75 1.87
C ILE A 14 2.84 -8.03 1.35
N VAL A 15 2.72 -8.58 0.15
CA VAL A 15 1.41 -8.98 -0.39
C VAL A 15 0.78 -10.09 0.45
N THR A 16 1.58 -11.07 0.88
CA THR A 16 1.13 -12.12 1.81
C THR A 16 0.63 -11.52 3.11
N GLN A 17 1.36 -10.58 3.69
CA GLN A 17 0.96 -9.88 4.91
C GLN A 17 -0.37 -9.14 4.72
N MET A 18 -0.55 -8.46 3.61
CA MET A 18 -1.78 -7.76 3.26
C MET A 18 -2.96 -8.74 3.15
N LEU A 19 -2.80 -9.81 2.40
CA LEU A 19 -3.86 -10.79 2.19
C LEU A 19 -4.22 -11.58 3.47
N ASP A 20 -3.23 -11.91 4.29
CA ASP A 20 -3.45 -12.49 5.62
C ASP A 20 -4.27 -11.54 6.49
N TRP A 21 -3.96 -10.25 6.45
CA TRP A 21 -4.69 -9.24 7.20
C TRP A 21 -6.18 -9.19 6.78
N PHE A 22 -6.48 -9.18 5.49
CA PHE A 22 -7.86 -9.19 5.00
C PHE A 22 -8.60 -10.46 5.42
N ARG A 23 -7.96 -11.62 5.32
CA ARG A 23 -8.59 -12.89 5.72
C ARG A 23 -8.88 -12.94 7.21
N ALA A 24 -8.06 -12.30 8.04
CA ALA A 24 -8.24 -12.24 9.48
C ALA A 24 -9.25 -11.16 9.92
N ASN A 25 -9.30 -10.02 9.22
CA ASN A 25 -10.02 -8.82 9.70
C ASN A 25 -11.19 -8.39 8.80
N ASP A 26 -11.13 -8.67 7.50
CA ASP A 26 -12.18 -8.29 6.54
C ASP A 26 -12.29 -9.30 5.40
N ARG A 27 -12.86 -10.43 5.73
CA ARG A 27 -13.03 -11.55 4.78
C ARG A 27 -13.87 -11.19 3.56
N ASN A 28 -14.82 -10.28 3.72
CA ASN A 28 -15.68 -9.85 2.62
C ASN A 28 -14.88 -9.12 1.56
N VAL A 29 -13.92 -8.28 1.95
CA VAL A 29 -13.02 -7.62 1.00
C VAL A 29 -12.15 -8.64 0.27
N TYR A 30 -11.61 -9.63 0.98
CA TYR A 30 -10.83 -10.70 0.34
C TYR A 30 -11.66 -11.46 -0.70
N LYS A 31 -12.87 -11.89 -0.35
CA LYS A 31 -13.77 -12.62 -1.27
C LYS A 31 -14.17 -11.77 -2.47
N SER A 32 -14.51 -10.51 -2.23
CA SER A 32 -14.90 -9.57 -3.28
C SER A 32 -13.74 -9.31 -4.25
N ALA A 33 -12.52 -9.16 -3.74
CA ALA A 33 -11.33 -9.00 -4.56
C ALA A 33 -11.08 -10.23 -5.45
N VAL A 34 -11.16 -11.43 -4.88
CA VAL A 34 -11.01 -12.68 -5.65
C VAL A 34 -12.05 -12.76 -6.76
N ALA A 35 -13.31 -12.44 -6.44
CA ALA A 35 -14.41 -12.48 -7.43
C ALA A 35 -14.17 -11.47 -8.57
N THR A 36 -13.78 -10.25 -8.23
CA THR A 36 -13.55 -9.21 -9.23
C THR A 36 -12.33 -9.53 -10.11
N LEU A 37 -11.24 -9.99 -9.51
CA LEU A 37 -10.04 -10.39 -10.25
C LEU A 37 -10.32 -11.59 -11.16
N ALA A 38 -11.04 -12.58 -10.66
CA ALA A 38 -11.45 -13.74 -11.48
C ALA A 38 -12.31 -13.30 -12.67
N GLY A 39 -13.28 -12.40 -12.44
CA GLY A 39 -14.12 -11.83 -13.50
C GLY A 39 -13.31 -11.11 -14.57
N ASN A 40 -12.30 -10.33 -14.18
CA ASN A 40 -11.38 -9.67 -15.12
C ASN A 40 -10.61 -10.67 -16.00
N ARG A 41 -10.37 -11.88 -15.49
CA ARG A 41 -9.67 -12.95 -16.21
C ARG A 41 -10.62 -13.96 -16.85
N LYS A 42 -11.93 -13.68 -16.85
CA LYS A 42 -12.99 -14.54 -17.36
C LYS A 42 -12.98 -15.93 -16.70
N LEU A 43 -12.69 -15.98 -15.41
CA LEU A 43 -12.67 -17.17 -14.59
C LEU A 43 -13.78 -17.09 -13.54
N ARG A 44 -14.26 -18.28 -13.12
CA ARG A 44 -15.15 -18.37 -11.96
C ARG A 44 -14.34 -18.28 -10.67
N PRO A 45 -14.83 -17.58 -9.63
CA PRO A 45 -14.11 -17.47 -8.35
C PRO A 45 -13.73 -18.83 -7.75
N VAL A 46 -14.53 -19.87 -7.98
CA VAL A 46 -14.27 -21.21 -7.45
C VAL A 46 -12.92 -21.79 -7.93
N TYR A 47 -12.44 -21.38 -9.10
CA TYR A 47 -11.13 -21.81 -9.61
C TYR A 47 -10.00 -21.38 -8.69
N ILE A 48 -10.11 -20.17 -8.15
CA ILE A 48 -9.11 -19.62 -7.24
C ILE A 48 -9.32 -20.20 -5.85
N GLN A 49 -10.56 -20.27 -5.38
CA GLN A 49 -10.93 -20.76 -4.05
C GLN A 49 -10.51 -22.22 -3.81
N LYS A 50 -10.43 -23.04 -4.87
CA LYS A 50 -9.97 -24.43 -4.79
C LYS A 50 -8.47 -24.58 -4.65
N LYS A 51 -7.69 -23.53 -4.94
CA LYS A 51 -6.23 -23.57 -4.79
C LYS A 51 -5.85 -23.62 -3.31
N SER A 52 -4.66 -24.15 -3.03
CA SER A 52 -4.03 -23.97 -1.71
C SER A 52 -3.89 -22.47 -1.41
N LEU A 53 -3.80 -22.10 -0.16
CA LEU A 53 -3.67 -20.70 0.24
C LEU A 53 -2.46 -20.00 -0.40
N PRO A 54 -1.25 -20.61 -0.38
CA PRO A 54 -0.11 -20.02 -1.07
C PRO A 54 -0.35 -19.79 -2.57
N ASP A 55 -1.01 -20.73 -3.23
CA ASP A 55 -1.32 -20.62 -4.66
C ASP A 55 -2.41 -19.58 -4.95
N GLN A 56 -3.39 -19.41 -4.05
CA GLN A 56 -4.35 -18.31 -4.13
C GLN A 56 -3.62 -16.98 -4.09
N TYR A 57 -2.72 -16.80 -3.13
CA TYR A 57 -1.97 -15.54 -2.95
C TYR A 57 -1.06 -15.25 -4.14
N ALA A 58 -0.38 -16.27 -4.67
CA ALA A 58 0.44 -16.13 -5.86
C ALA A 58 -0.38 -15.70 -7.08
N TRP A 59 -1.57 -16.30 -7.26
CA TRP A 59 -2.47 -15.94 -8.34
C TRP A 59 -3.00 -14.51 -8.21
N ILE A 60 -3.42 -14.12 -6.99
CA ILE A 60 -3.89 -12.76 -6.70
C ILE A 60 -2.77 -11.74 -6.99
N HIS A 61 -1.57 -11.99 -6.49
CA HIS A 61 -0.43 -11.09 -6.69
C HIS A 61 -0.11 -10.93 -8.18
N LYS A 62 -0.04 -12.04 -8.90
CA LYS A 62 0.20 -12.02 -10.36
C LYS A 62 -0.87 -11.21 -11.09
N THR A 63 -2.13 -11.35 -10.71
CA THR A 63 -3.26 -10.67 -11.35
C THR A 63 -3.25 -9.17 -11.04
N LEU A 64 -2.86 -8.78 -9.83
CA LEU A 64 -2.74 -7.37 -9.43
C LEU A 64 -1.63 -6.61 -10.19
N LYS A 65 -0.71 -7.31 -10.84
CA LYS A 65 0.31 -6.69 -11.72
C LYS A 65 -0.24 -6.25 -13.07
N ILE A 66 -1.52 -6.50 -13.34
CA ILE A 66 -2.16 -6.16 -14.61
C ILE A 66 -2.84 -4.80 -14.49
N ASN A 67 -2.59 -3.91 -15.46
CA ASN A 67 -3.15 -2.55 -15.47
C ASN A 67 -4.69 -2.55 -15.35
N ALA A 68 -5.38 -3.48 -16.01
CA ALA A 68 -6.84 -3.59 -15.95
C ALA A 68 -7.37 -3.85 -14.53
N CYS A 69 -6.53 -4.28 -13.59
CA CYS A 69 -6.89 -4.57 -12.21
C CYS A 69 -6.52 -3.45 -11.23
N ASP A 70 -6.10 -2.28 -11.71
CA ASP A 70 -5.66 -1.17 -10.86
C ASP A 70 -6.72 -0.73 -9.85
N THR A 71 -7.98 -0.69 -10.22
CA THR A 71 -9.06 -0.29 -9.30
C THR A 71 -9.14 -1.21 -8.08
N VAL A 72 -9.05 -2.52 -8.29
CA VAL A 72 -9.01 -3.49 -7.18
C VAL A 72 -7.72 -3.34 -6.39
N GLY A 73 -6.59 -3.20 -7.09
CA GLY A 73 -5.27 -3.05 -6.47
C GLY A 73 -5.19 -1.82 -5.56
N GLU A 74 -5.68 -0.68 -6.02
CA GLU A 74 -5.72 0.56 -5.23
C GLU A 74 -6.62 0.41 -4.01
N HIS A 75 -7.79 -0.21 -4.17
CA HIS A 75 -8.72 -0.43 -3.06
C HIS A 75 -8.09 -1.31 -1.97
N LEU A 76 -7.42 -2.39 -2.36
CA LEU A 76 -6.75 -3.27 -1.40
C LEU A 76 -5.62 -2.55 -0.66
N LEU A 77 -4.79 -1.80 -1.35
CA LEU A 77 -3.71 -1.01 -0.72
C LEU A 77 -4.27 0.01 0.26
N GLN A 78 -5.26 0.76 -0.16
CA GLN A 78 -5.88 1.79 0.69
C GLN A 78 -6.52 1.18 1.93
N ALA A 79 -7.31 0.12 1.78
CA ALA A 79 -7.99 -0.51 2.91
C ALA A 79 -6.98 -1.14 3.89
N PHE A 80 -5.94 -1.81 3.39
CA PHE A 80 -4.90 -2.40 4.22
C PHE A 80 -4.13 -1.34 5.01
N LEU A 81 -3.71 -0.27 4.36
CA LEU A 81 -2.95 0.79 5.02
C LEU A 81 -3.81 1.56 6.02
N MET A 82 -5.00 1.99 5.62
CA MET A 82 -5.86 2.81 6.48
C MET A 82 -6.46 2.06 7.67
N ALA A 83 -6.77 0.79 7.52
CA ALA A 83 -7.34 -0.01 8.60
C ALA A 83 -6.32 -0.89 9.32
N GLY A 84 -5.32 -1.39 8.59
CA GLY A 84 -4.33 -2.35 9.11
C GLY A 84 -3.02 -1.75 9.58
N GLN A 85 -2.69 -0.51 9.19
CA GLN A 85 -1.40 0.12 9.47
C GLN A 85 -1.57 1.51 10.09
N GLN A 86 -2.54 1.65 10.99
CA GLN A 86 -2.88 2.95 11.59
C GLN A 86 -1.72 3.58 12.37
N SER A 87 -0.91 2.77 13.07
CA SER A 87 0.25 3.29 13.80
C SER A 87 1.29 3.92 12.87
N LEU A 88 1.58 3.27 11.76
CA LEU A 88 2.50 3.80 10.75
C LEU A 88 1.98 5.12 10.18
N LEU A 89 0.72 5.15 9.77
CA LEU A 89 0.10 6.33 9.17
C LEU A 89 0.04 7.50 10.16
N ALA A 90 -0.37 7.24 11.38
CA ALA A 90 -0.44 8.26 12.43
C ALA A 90 0.93 8.83 12.76
N MET A 91 1.95 7.99 12.90
CA MET A 91 3.31 8.44 13.21
C MET A 91 3.94 9.25 12.08
N PHE A 92 3.65 8.89 10.83
CA PHE A 92 4.08 9.68 9.68
C PHE A 92 3.43 11.07 9.68
N CYS A 93 2.12 11.13 9.85
CA CYS A 93 1.40 12.41 9.90
C CYS A 93 1.88 13.29 11.08
N ASP A 94 2.07 12.70 12.25
CA ASP A 94 2.59 13.42 13.42
C ASP A 94 4.00 13.97 13.15
N GLY A 95 4.87 13.17 12.58
CA GLY A 95 6.24 13.58 12.24
C GLY A 95 6.28 14.71 11.22
N MET A 96 5.35 14.73 10.28
CA MET A 96 5.24 15.77 9.24
C MET A 96 4.40 16.98 9.68
N GLY A 97 3.77 16.91 10.85
CA GLY A 97 2.86 17.98 11.30
C GLY A 97 1.57 18.05 10.46
N ILE A 98 1.14 16.94 9.90
CA ILE A 98 -0.09 16.86 9.11
C ILE A 98 -1.26 16.50 10.04
N PRO A 99 -2.31 17.35 10.13
CA PRO A 99 -3.49 17.02 10.92
C PRO A 99 -4.17 15.74 10.45
N HIS A 100 -4.52 14.86 11.39
CA HIS A 100 -5.20 13.60 11.09
C HIS A 100 -6.20 13.23 12.20
N ASP A 101 -6.98 12.20 11.97
CA ASP A 101 -8.07 11.74 12.84
C ASP A 101 -7.60 10.88 14.04
N GLY A 102 -6.31 10.81 14.30
CA GLY A 102 -5.69 9.93 15.31
C GLY A 102 -5.32 8.55 14.76
N LYS A 103 -5.75 8.22 13.54
CA LYS A 103 -5.50 6.94 12.88
C LYS A 103 -4.69 7.07 11.60
N GLY A 104 -4.21 8.29 11.30
CA GLY A 104 -3.41 8.58 10.13
C GLY A 104 -4.18 8.96 8.88
N SER A 105 -5.49 9.13 8.97
CA SER A 105 -6.30 9.71 7.89
C SER A 105 -6.24 11.23 7.98
N VAL A 106 -5.78 11.87 6.92
CA VAL A 106 -5.59 13.32 6.87
C VAL A 106 -6.92 14.05 7.02
N VAL A 107 -6.95 15.05 7.91
CA VAL A 107 -8.10 15.93 8.12
C VAL A 107 -7.82 17.28 7.46
N GLY A 108 -8.76 17.75 6.64
CA GLY A 108 -8.60 19.00 5.90
C GLY A 108 -7.76 18.81 4.63
N ASP A 109 -7.17 19.92 4.16
CA ASP A 109 -6.41 19.91 2.91
C ASP A 109 -5.05 19.26 3.09
N LEU A 110 -4.59 18.54 2.06
CA LEU A 110 -3.23 18.04 1.99
C LEU A 110 -2.24 19.22 1.88
N PRO A 111 -1.04 19.11 2.48
CA PRO A 111 -0.04 20.15 2.36
C PRO A 111 0.39 20.33 0.90
N LYS A 112 0.62 21.58 0.49
CA LYS A 112 1.09 21.87 -0.87
C LYS A 112 2.54 21.47 -1.07
N LYS A 113 3.34 21.54 0.00
CA LYS A 113 4.75 21.20 0.03
C LYS A 113 5.07 20.46 1.32
N LEU A 114 5.96 19.48 1.23
CA LEU A 114 6.52 18.79 2.40
C LEU A 114 7.85 19.44 2.77
N ASP A 115 8.09 19.57 4.07
CA ASP A 115 9.38 20.03 4.58
C ASP A 115 10.39 18.90 4.43
N ALA A 116 11.42 19.11 3.62
CA ALA A 116 12.41 18.09 3.30
C ALA A 116 13.20 17.63 4.53
N GLU A 117 13.52 18.52 5.45
CA GLU A 117 14.24 18.19 6.67
C GLU A 117 13.38 17.36 7.62
N ARG A 118 12.12 17.76 7.86
CA ARG A 118 11.17 16.95 8.64
C ARG A 118 10.92 15.59 8.01
N LEU A 119 10.83 15.53 6.69
CA LEU A 119 10.63 14.29 5.96
C LEU A 119 11.78 13.31 6.21
N THR A 120 13.03 13.79 6.12
CA THR A 120 14.21 12.98 6.41
C THR A 120 14.21 12.48 7.85
N GLU A 121 13.96 13.35 8.82
CA GLU A 121 13.91 12.97 10.24
C GLU A 121 12.79 11.97 10.52
N THR A 122 11.61 12.18 9.94
CA THR A 122 10.46 11.30 10.11
C THR A 122 10.73 9.90 9.51
N ILE A 123 11.27 9.84 8.30
CA ILE A 123 11.60 8.57 7.65
C ILE A 123 12.68 7.82 8.42
N ASP A 124 13.73 8.52 8.89
CA ASP A 124 14.79 7.90 9.70
C ASP A 124 14.22 7.24 10.95
N ARG A 125 13.29 7.91 11.64
CA ARG A 125 12.64 7.35 12.81
C ARG A 125 11.75 6.16 12.48
N LEU A 126 10.95 6.25 11.42
CA LEU A 126 10.04 5.18 11.01
C LEU A 126 10.78 3.92 10.54
N LEU A 127 11.94 4.08 9.91
CA LEU A 127 12.79 2.96 9.51
C LEU A 127 13.29 2.14 10.72
N GLY A 128 13.40 2.76 11.90
CA GLY A 128 13.74 2.07 13.13
C GLY A 128 12.58 1.33 13.79
N LEU A 129 11.34 1.59 13.37
CA LEU A 129 10.11 1.09 14.00
C LEU A 129 9.29 0.15 13.13
N PHE A 130 9.41 0.25 11.82
CA PHE A 130 8.59 -0.50 10.87
C PHE A 130 9.44 -1.19 9.80
N ASP A 131 8.87 -2.21 9.17
CA ASP A 131 9.48 -2.86 8.02
C ASP A 131 9.74 -1.81 6.92
N PRO A 132 10.99 -1.68 6.43
CA PRO A 132 11.31 -0.71 5.38
C PRO A 132 10.49 -0.87 4.11
N LYS A 133 10.15 -2.10 3.75
CA LYS A 133 9.33 -2.39 2.55
C LYS A 133 7.90 -1.91 2.71
N LEU A 134 7.33 -2.12 3.89
CA LEU A 134 6.00 -1.64 4.23
C LEU A 134 5.96 -0.11 4.27
N LEU A 135 6.95 0.51 4.92
CA LEU A 135 7.10 1.96 4.93
C LEU A 135 7.19 2.52 3.50
N THR A 136 8.02 1.92 2.66
CA THR A 136 8.20 2.35 1.27
C THR A 136 6.89 2.26 0.50
N LEU A 137 6.15 1.18 0.66
CA LEU A 137 4.83 1.02 0.05
C LEU A 137 3.88 2.14 0.48
N TYR A 138 3.82 2.42 1.77
CA TYR A 138 3.01 3.52 2.29
C TYR A 138 3.42 4.88 1.70
N LEU A 139 4.71 5.17 1.62
CA LEU A 139 5.20 6.44 1.08
C LEU A 139 4.81 6.61 -0.40
N HIS A 140 4.89 5.55 -1.19
CA HIS A 140 4.39 5.59 -2.57
C HIS A 140 2.89 5.88 -2.63
N CYS A 141 2.10 5.22 -1.79
CA CYS A 141 0.66 5.43 -1.75
C CYS A 141 0.30 6.84 -1.26
N PHE A 142 1.01 7.36 -0.26
CA PHE A 142 0.83 8.73 0.20
C PHE A 142 1.14 9.73 -0.93
N ASN A 143 2.22 9.50 -1.66
CA ASN A 143 2.65 10.37 -2.77
C ASN A 143 1.65 10.39 -3.93
N LEU A 144 0.82 9.37 -4.06
CA LEU A 144 -0.23 9.32 -5.10
C LEU A 144 -1.44 10.20 -4.79
N GLN A 145 -1.56 10.74 -3.58
CA GLN A 145 -2.71 11.54 -3.17
C GLN A 145 -2.77 12.91 -3.84
N VAL A 146 -1.67 13.39 -4.39
CA VAL A 146 -1.62 14.63 -5.17
C VAL A 146 -1.16 14.34 -6.59
N PRO A 147 -1.67 15.08 -7.58
CA PRO A 147 -1.23 14.91 -8.97
C PRO A 147 0.27 15.14 -9.12
N GLY A 148 0.97 14.16 -9.68
CA GLY A 148 2.42 14.23 -9.85
C GLY A 148 3.25 14.00 -8.58
N GLY A 149 2.61 13.84 -7.43
CA GLY A 149 3.28 13.65 -6.14
C GLY A 149 3.95 14.91 -5.59
N TRP A 150 4.55 14.78 -4.41
CA TRP A 150 5.41 15.82 -3.86
C TRP A 150 6.83 15.60 -4.34
N PRO A 151 7.49 16.62 -4.93
CA PRO A 151 8.85 16.49 -5.43
C PRO A 151 9.85 16.01 -4.36
N ASP A 152 9.77 16.57 -3.15
CA ASP A 152 10.68 16.19 -2.08
C ASP A 152 10.49 14.72 -1.64
N LEU A 153 9.26 14.23 -1.60
CA LEU A 153 8.98 12.83 -1.28
C LEU A 153 9.43 11.90 -2.41
N THR A 154 9.16 12.26 -3.65
CA THR A 154 9.61 11.51 -4.82
C THR A 154 11.14 11.38 -4.83
N ASP A 155 11.85 12.49 -4.60
CA ASP A 155 13.31 12.50 -4.56
C ASP A 155 13.83 11.64 -3.40
N LYS A 156 13.20 11.71 -2.23
CA LYS A 156 13.60 10.91 -1.07
C LYS A 156 13.42 9.42 -1.33
N ILE A 157 12.29 9.00 -1.88
CA ILE A 157 12.05 7.60 -2.23
C ILE A 157 13.08 7.10 -3.22
N ASN A 158 13.40 7.91 -4.24
CA ASN A 158 14.30 7.50 -5.31
C ASN A 158 15.78 7.52 -4.90
N SER A 159 16.16 8.35 -3.93
CA SER A 159 17.57 8.55 -3.54
C SER A 159 18.00 7.75 -2.31
N ASP A 160 17.07 7.35 -1.44
CA ASP A 160 17.41 6.61 -0.22
C ASP A 160 17.38 5.09 -0.49
N PRO A 161 18.54 4.41 -0.44
CA PRO A 161 18.62 2.98 -0.74
C PRO A 161 17.89 2.09 0.27
N ARG A 162 17.52 2.63 1.44
CA ARG A 162 16.74 1.90 2.44
C ARG A 162 15.27 1.80 2.06
N LEU A 163 14.79 2.70 1.19
CA LEU A 163 13.41 2.77 0.73
C LEU A 163 13.23 1.94 -0.54
N THR A 164 13.18 0.64 -0.37
CA THR A 164 12.97 -0.31 -1.47
C THR A 164 11.69 -1.12 -1.25
N LEU A 165 11.01 -1.43 -2.34
CA LEU A 165 9.81 -2.29 -2.32
C LEU A 165 10.18 -3.78 -2.34
N ALA A 166 11.33 -4.11 -2.85
CA ALA A 166 11.81 -5.49 -3.00
C ALA A 166 12.81 -5.90 -1.93
#